data_f13d8592f67668908fdcc4687bb34340
#
_entry.id   f13d8592f67668908fdcc4687bb34340
#
_cell.length_a   1.000
_cell.length_b   1.000
_cell.length_c   1.000
_cell.angle_alpha   90.00
_cell.angle_beta   90.00
_cell.angle_gamma   90.00
#
_symmetry.space_group_name_H-M   'P 1'
#
loop_
_entity.id
_entity.type
_entity.pdbx_description
1 polymer ?
#
loop_
_entity_poly.entity_id
_entity_poly.type
_entity_poly.pdbx_seq_one_letter_code
_entity_poly.pdbx_strand_id
1 'polypeptide(L)'
;MFNLSALPFDIDCIAADFSINGNFKEYNALNDGHINSTYVVSFDDKGETVKYTLQKINTGIFKNPDALMSNIVGVTTHIRSALLKAGRDADRGTLTFLKAADGKYYFRDENGDCWRVYKYIDKVYTCNIIDSAEVFENAGRAFGEFQRQLSDYPIDSLFETIPKFHDTYSRFLDFMSAVKEDRAGRAEGVRELIDFAVARENDTHVLLDLIERGSLPLRVTHNDTKLNNILFDRDSNDGICIIDLDTVMPGLSLYDFGDSIRFGANTAAEDEKDVSKVSLSLPLYEAYTRGYLSSAKDSLTETETEYMAFSSKLMTYECGIRFLGDYLNGDVYFKTDYPEHNLVRAKTQFALVADMEKKMDEMRRITENALK
;
A
#
# COMPACT_ATOMS: atom_id res chain seq x y z
N MET A 1 30.92 5.60 -23.39
CA MET A 1 31.35 5.38 -22.01
C MET A 1 30.44 6.22 -21.13
N PHE A 2 29.54 5.59 -20.36
CA PHE A 2 28.78 6.29 -19.36
C PHE A 2 29.75 6.84 -18.29
N ASN A 3 29.52 8.08 -17.87
CA ASN A 3 30.31 8.67 -16.80
C ASN A 3 29.79 8.12 -15.45
N LEU A 4 30.38 7.03 -14.97
CA LEU A 4 30.02 6.35 -13.71
C LEU A 4 30.06 7.30 -12.48
N SER A 5 30.84 8.38 -12.56
CA SER A 5 30.95 9.36 -11.48
C SER A 5 29.71 10.28 -11.34
N ALA A 6 28.72 10.16 -12.22
CA ALA A 6 27.48 10.93 -12.18
C ALA A 6 26.27 10.10 -11.72
N LEU A 7 26.46 8.81 -11.32
CA LEU A 7 25.39 7.99 -10.78
C LEU A 7 25.02 8.44 -9.36
N PRO A 8 23.73 8.35 -8.99
CA PRO A 8 23.29 8.67 -7.63
C PRO A 8 23.64 7.58 -6.59
N PHE A 9 24.41 6.55 -7.01
CA PHE A 9 24.83 5.40 -6.20
C PHE A 9 26.11 4.77 -6.78
N ASP A 10 26.87 4.07 -5.93
CA ASP A 10 28.03 3.29 -6.35
C ASP A 10 27.58 1.91 -6.87
N ILE A 11 27.39 1.81 -8.20
CA ILE A 11 26.90 0.58 -8.83
C ILE A 11 27.93 -0.56 -8.74
N ASP A 12 29.23 -0.27 -8.78
CA ASP A 12 30.26 -1.30 -8.74
C ASP A 12 30.31 -1.94 -7.35
N CYS A 13 30.24 -1.12 -6.30
CA CYS A 13 30.16 -1.59 -4.92
C CYS A 13 28.90 -2.45 -4.68
N ILE A 14 27.74 -1.96 -5.11
CA ILE A 14 26.45 -2.66 -4.96
C ILE A 14 26.45 -3.98 -5.74
N ALA A 15 26.90 -3.96 -7.00
CA ALA A 15 26.96 -5.16 -7.83
C ALA A 15 27.90 -6.24 -7.25
N ALA A 16 29.05 -5.83 -6.71
CA ALA A 16 29.97 -6.74 -6.05
C ALA A 16 29.36 -7.38 -4.80
N ASP A 17 28.70 -6.58 -3.96
CA ASP A 17 28.12 -7.06 -2.70
C ASP A 17 26.95 -8.05 -2.94
N PHE A 18 26.08 -7.77 -3.92
CA PHE A 18 24.99 -8.68 -4.29
C PHE A 18 25.38 -9.77 -5.29
N SER A 19 26.66 -9.91 -5.62
CA SER A 19 27.18 -10.90 -6.60
C SER A 19 26.45 -10.83 -7.95
N ILE A 20 26.16 -9.61 -8.43
CA ILE A 20 25.54 -9.39 -9.73
C ILE A 20 26.60 -9.59 -10.82
N ASN A 21 26.33 -10.51 -11.74
CA ASN A 21 27.25 -10.80 -12.85
C ASN A 21 27.03 -9.83 -14.03
N GLY A 22 28.09 -9.68 -14.84
CA GLY A 22 28.05 -8.90 -16.07
C GLY A 22 28.55 -7.47 -15.91
N ASN A 23 28.51 -6.73 -17.02
CA ASN A 23 28.93 -5.34 -17.06
C ASN A 23 27.71 -4.41 -16.98
N PHE A 24 27.77 -3.40 -16.14
CA PHE A 24 26.72 -2.38 -16.05
C PHE A 24 26.51 -1.68 -17.42
N LYS A 25 25.25 -1.56 -17.84
CA LYS A 25 24.85 -0.90 -19.11
C LYS A 25 24.19 0.45 -18.89
N GLU A 26 23.12 0.44 -18.13
CA GLU A 26 22.26 1.64 -17.93
C GLU A 26 21.41 1.53 -16.69
N TYR A 27 20.84 2.65 -16.28
CA TYR A 27 19.80 2.69 -15.26
C TYR A 27 18.65 3.64 -15.66
N ASN A 28 17.47 3.38 -15.10
CA ASN A 28 16.32 4.26 -15.17
C ASN A 28 15.79 4.50 -13.76
N ALA A 29 15.67 5.77 -13.35
CA ALA A 29 15.02 6.11 -12.10
C ALA A 29 13.50 5.96 -12.24
N LEU A 30 12.85 5.33 -11.27
CA LEU A 30 11.40 5.26 -11.17
C LEU A 30 10.95 6.34 -10.17
N ASN A 31 10.17 7.30 -10.64
CA ASN A 31 9.75 8.45 -9.83
C ASN A 31 8.36 8.28 -9.19
N ASP A 32 7.72 7.12 -9.39
CA ASP A 32 6.35 6.85 -8.92
C ASP A 32 6.30 6.49 -7.42
N GLY A 33 7.43 6.15 -6.80
CA GLY A 33 7.53 5.85 -5.36
C GLY A 33 7.74 7.12 -4.53
N HIS A 34 6.99 7.24 -3.41
CA HIS A 34 7.06 8.43 -2.54
C HIS A 34 8.04 8.28 -1.37
N ILE A 35 8.44 7.05 -1.02
CA ILE A 35 9.22 6.76 0.20
C ILE A 35 10.65 6.38 -0.14
N ASN A 36 10.85 5.39 -1.00
CA ASN A 36 12.17 4.88 -1.39
C ASN A 36 12.61 5.45 -2.73
N SER A 37 13.94 5.58 -2.92
CA SER A 37 14.49 5.86 -4.26
C SER A 37 14.64 4.53 -5.01
N THR A 38 13.98 4.41 -6.16
CA THR A 38 13.92 3.16 -6.93
C THR A 38 14.54 3.34 -8.32
N TYR A 39 15.36 2.37 -8.70
CA TYR A 39 16.05 2.35 -9.99
C TYR A 39 15.92 0.98 -10.63
N VAL A 40 15.71 0.93 -11.94
CA VAL A 40 15.91 -0.27 -12.74
C VAL A 40 17.30 -0.22 -13.34
N VAL A 41 18.13 -1.20 -13.04
CA VAL A 41 19.51 -1.31 -13.51
C VAL A 41 19.65 -2.50 -14.47
N SER A 42 20.40 -2.30 -15.55
CA SER A 42 20.63 -3.33 -16.58
C SER A 42 22.10 -3.69 -16.66
N PHE A 43 22.38 -4.99 -16.76
CA PHE A 43 23.72 -5.55 -16.93
C PHE A 43 23.79 -6.39 -18.20
N ASP A 44 24.96 -6.42 -18.82
CA ASP A 44 25.29 -7.36 -19.89
C ASP A 44 26.01 -8.58 -19.28
N ASP A 45 25.30 -9.68 -19.17
CA ASP A 45 25.91 -10.97 -18.77
C ASP A 45 26.04 -11.89 -20.00
N LYS A 46 27.23 -11.94 -20.55
CA LYS A 46 27.58 -12.79 -21.71
C LYS A 46 26.72 -12.58 -22.96
N GLY A 47 26.30 -11.31 -23.20
CA GLY A 47 25.49 -10.91 -24.34
C GLY A 47 23.99 -10.92 -24.06
N GLU A 48 23.56 -11.35 -22.88
CA GLU A 48 22.18 -11.24 -22.43
C GLU A 48 22.00 -10.02 -21.51
N THR A 49 20.89 -9.28 -21.70
CA THR A 49 20.57 -8.16 -20.81
C THR A 49 19.76 -8.67 -19.63
N VAL A 50 20.38 -8.61 -18.45
CA VAL A 50 19.72 -8.93 -17.17
C VAL A 50 19.38 -7.65 -16.45
N LYS A 51 18.18 -7.58 -15.88
CA LYS A 51 17.69 -6.41 -15.15
C LYS A 51 17.40 -6.71 -13.70
N TYR A 52 17.65 -5.71 -12.87
CA TYR A 52 17.34 -5.73 -11.44
C TYR A 52 16.66 -4.44 -11.04
N THR A 53 15.86 -4.52 -9.99
CA THR A 53 15.39 -3.32 -9.29
C THR A 53 16.29 -3.09 -8.08
N LEU A 54 16.87 -1.90 -8.03
CA LEU A 54 17.68 -1.40 -6.93
C LEU A 54 16.88 -0.35 -6.16
N GLN A 55 16.78 -0.50 -4.85
CA GLN A 55 16.08 0.46 -4.01
C GLN A 55 16.95 0.90 -2.83
N LYS A 56 16.97 2.22 -2.60
CA LYS A 56 17.48 2.82 -1.37
C LYS A 56 16.35 2.89 -0.36
N ILE A 57 16.50 2.15 0.73
CA ILE A 57 15.52 2.10 1.82
C ILE A 57 15.54 3.43 2.60
N ASN A 58 14.39 4.04 2.80
CA ASN A 58 14.28 5.24 3.63
C ASN A 58 14.35 4.87 5.12
N THR A 59 15.56 4.86 5.66
CA THR A 59 15.82 4.54 7.08
C THR A 59 15.34 5.62 8.06
N GLY A 60 14.91 6.77 7.57
CA GLY A 60 14.24 7.80 8.37
C GLY A 60 12.84 7.35 8.80
N ILE A 61 12.16 6.59 7.93
CA ILE A 61 10.84 5.98 8.18
C ILE A 61 11.03 4.57 8.74
N PHE A 62 11.74 3.71 8.03
CA PHE A 62 11.99 2.31 8.41
C PHE A 62 13.30 2.19 9.20
N LYS A 63 13.22 2.50 10.49
CA LYS A 63 14.39 2.61 11.38
C LYS A 63 15.14 1.29 11.59
N ASN A 64 14.46 0.15 11.37
CA ASN A 64 15.04 -1.19 11.52
C ASN A 64 14.98 -1.97 10.20
N PRO A 65 16.01 -1.85 9.33
CA PRO A 65 16.07 -2.58 8.06
C PRO A 65 16.06 -4.11 8.21
N ASP A 66 16.61 -4.66 9.31
CA ASP A 66 16.59 -6.10 9.57
C ASP A 66 15.14 -6.59 9.77
N ALA A 67 14.34 -5.90 10.58
CA ALA A 67 12.93 -6.23 10.79
C ALA A 67 12.11 -6.06 9.51
N LEU A 68 12.33 -4.95 8.77
CA LEU A 68 11.68 -4.68 7.50
C LEU A 68 11.93 -5.82 6.50
N MET A 69 13.20 -6.15 6.28
CA MET A 69 13.56 -7.19 5.30
C MET A 69 13.17 -8.58 5.76
N SER A 70 13.11 -8.84 7.07
CA SER A 70 12.56 -10.10 7.62
C SER A 70 11.11 -10.29 7.21
N ASN A 71 10.26 -9.27 7.37
CA ASN A 71 8.86 -9.32 6.94
C ASN A 71 8.74 -9.58 5.44
N ILE A 72 9.40 -8.74 4.64
CA ILE A 72 9.31 -8.78 3.19
C ILE A 72 9.77 -10.13 2.63
N VAL A 73 10.94 -10.60 3.06
CA VAL A 73 11.51 -11.86 2.57
C VAL A 73 10.73 -13.06 3.09
N GLY A 74 10.25 -13.00 4.33
CA GLY A 74 9.38 -14.04 4.89
C GLY A 74 8.12 -14.22 4.03
N VAL A 75 7.40 -13.11 3.79
CA VAL A 75 6.17 -13.08 3.00
C VAL A 75 6.41 -13.52 1.55
N THR A 76 7.42 -12.96 0.87
CA THR A 76 7.70 -13.30 -0.54
C THR A 76 8.16 -14.75 -0.71
N THR A 77 8.92 -15.29 0.26
CA THR A 77 9.33 -16.70 0.26
C THR A 77 8.13 -17.63 0.45
N HIS A 78 7.19 -17.27 1.33
CA HIS A 78 5.97 -18.03 1.55
C HIS A 78 5.10 -18.05 0.29
N ILE A 79 4.83 -16.88 -0.31
CA ILE A 79 4.08 -16.77 -1.57
C ILE A 79 4.76 -17.58 -2.68
N ARG A 80 6.10 -17.47 -2.80
CA ARG A 80 6.86 -18.24 -3.79
C ARG A 80 6.65 -19.74 -3.62
N SER A 81 6.67 -20.22 -2.39
CA SER A 81 6.43 -21.63 -2.08
C SER A 81 5.01 -22.08 -2.46
N ALA A 82 4.01 -21.23 -2.18
CA ALA A 82 2.61 -21.50 -2.55
C ALA A 82 2.42 -21.54 -4.08
N LEU A 83 3.04 -20.60 -4.82
CA LEU A 83 2.99 -20.56 -6.28
C LEU A 83 3.64 -21.80 -6.92
N LEU A 84 4.83 -22.19 -6.44
CA LEU A 84 5.51 -23.39 -6.93
C LEU A 84 4.70 -24.66 -6.69
N LYS A 85 4.09 -24.81 -5.51
CA LYS A 85 3.20 -25.93 -5.19
C LYS A 85 1.96 -25.97 -6.11
N ALA A 86 1.48 -24.81 -6.52
CA ALA A 86 0.36 -24.69 -7.46
C ALA A 86 0.77 -24.81 -8.94
N GLY A 87 2.04 -25.05 -9.25
CA GLY A 87 2.57 -25.11 -10.63
C GLY A 87 2.52 -23.77 -11.37
N ARG A 88 2.47 -22.64 -10.64
CA ARG A 88 2.42 -21.28 -11.19
C ARG A 88 3.83 -20.67 -11.30
N ASP A 89 3.96 -19.67 -12.15
CA ASP A 89 5.23 -18.94 -12.33
C ASP A 89 5.53 -18.09 -11.09
N ALA A 90 6.44 -18.59 -10.26
CA ALA A 90 6.86 -17.92 -9.04
C ALA A 90 7.89 -16.79 -9.28
N ASP A 91 8.55 -16.75 -10.43
CA ASP A 91 9.51 -15.68 -10.76
C ASP A 91 8.81 -14.40 -11.17
N ARG A 92 7.57 -14.51 -11.69
CA ARG A 92 6.72 -13.36 -11.99
C ARG A 92 5.66 -13.08 -10.93
N GLY A 93 5.28 -14.08 -10.13
CA GLY A 93 4.17 -13.97 -9.17
C GLY A 93 4.57 -13.38 -7.81
N THR A 94 5.85 -13.21 -7.52
CA THR A 94 6.34 -12.54 -6.29
C THR A 94 7.75 -12.01 -6.46
N LEU A 95 8.13 -11.03 -5.64
CA LEU A 95 9.47 -10.45 -5.67
C LEU A 95 10.53 -11.47 -5.21
N THR A 96 11.69 -11.46 -5.86
CA THR A 96 12.84 -12.30 -5.50
C THR A 96 14.02 -11.43 -5.13
N PHE A 97 14.28 -11.27 -3.84
CA PHE A 97 15.37 -10.47 -3.31
C PHE A 97 16.70 -11.22 -3.38
N LEU A 98 17.78 -10.49 -3.68
CA LEU A 98 19.15 -11.00 -3.67
C LEU A 98 19.72 -10.87 -2.25
N LYS A 99 20.62 -11.79 -1.90
CA LYS A 99 21.41 -11.70 -0.66
C LYS A 99 22.66 -10.90 -0.90
N ALA A 100 22.99 -10.04 0.03
CA ALA A 100 24.27 -9.38 0.17
C ALA A 100 25.37 -10.35 0.61
N ALA A 101 26.63 -9.95 0.52
CA ALA A 101 27.78 -10.77 0.85
C ALA A 101 27.80 -11.26 2.32
N ASP A 102 27.23 -10.49 3.24
CA ASP A 102 27.07 -10.85 4.65
C ASP A 102 25.87 -11.79 4.93
N GLY A 103 25.10 -12.15 3.87
CA GLY A 103 23.93 -13.02 3.94
C GLY A 103 22.62 -12.29 4.24
N LYS A 104 22.63 -10.99 4.49
CA LYS A 104 21.43 -10.14 4.63
C LYS A 104 20.77 -9.88 3.27
N TYR A 105 19.59 -9.29 3.28
CA TYR A 105 18.87 -8.90 2.07
C TYR A 105 18.93 -7.39 1.81
N TYR A 106 19.89 -6.71 2.42
CA TYR A 106 20.25 -5.33 2.15
C TYR A 106 21.73 -5.14 2.40
N PHE A 107 22.33 -4.18 1.70
CA PHE A 107 23.69 -3.72 1.85
C PHE A 107 23.72 -2.30 2.43
N ARG A 108 24.65 -2.02 3.31
CA ARG A 108 24.88 -0.66 3.84
C ARG A 108 26.16 -0.09 3.26
N ASP A 109 26.03 0.99 2.49
CA ASP A 109 27.17 1.67 1.88
C ASP A 109 27.96 2.52 2.89
N GLU A 110 29.05 3.12 2.42
CA GLU A 110 29.94 3.97 3.23
C GLU A 110 29.25 5.22 3.78
N ASN A 111 28.18 5.69 3.13
CA ASN A 111 27.38 6.83 3.57
C ASN A 111 26.35 6.44 4.66
N GLY A 112 26.22 5.15 4.92
CA GLY A 112 25.23 4.57 5.83
C GLY A 112 23.87 4.33 5.18
N ASP A 113 23.76 4.52 3.86
CA ASP A 113 22.53 4.25 3.10
C ASP A 113 22.30 2.74 2.95
N CYS A 114 21.05 2.33 3.10
CA CYS A 114 20.66 0.92 2.96
C CYS A 114 20.10 0.66 1.57
N TRP A 115 20.67 -0.31 0.88
CA TRP A 115 20.30 -0.70 -0.47
C TRP A 115 19.82 -2.13 -0.50
N ARG A 116 18.72 -2.40 -1.22
CA ARG A 116 18.23 -3.74 -1.51
C ARG A 116 18.08 -3.95 -3.00
N VAL A 117 18.25 -5.19 -3.44
CA VAL A 117 18.16 -5.58 -4.85
C VAL A 117 17.20 -6.75 -4.98
N TYR A 118 16.35 -6.70 -6.00
CA TYR A 118 15.52 -7.83 -6.40
C TYR A 118 15.42 -7.95 -7.92
N LYS A 119 15.09 -9.15 -8.40
CA LYS A 119 14.95 -9.44 -9.82
C LYS A 119 13.85 -8.56 -10.41
N TYR A 120 14.13 -7.96 -11.56
CA TYR A 120 13.14 -7.20 -12.31
C TYR A 120 12.15 -8.14 -13.00
N ILE A 121 10.87 -7.82 -12.96
CA ILE A 121 9.81 -8.57 -13.64
C ILE A 121 9.47 -7.84 -14.94
N ASP A 122 9.73 -8.50 -16.07
CA ASP A 122 9.47 -7.93 -17.40
C ASP A 122 8.00 -8.12 -17.84
N LYS A 123 7.62 -7.38 -18.91
CA LYS A 123 6.30 -7.44 -19.57
C LYS A 123 5.15 -7.12 -18.62
N VAL A 124 5.39 -6.17 -17.73
CA VAL A 124 4.39 -5.69 -16.77
C VAL A 124 4.20 -4.18 -16.90
N TYR A 125 3.11 -3.69 -16.32
CA TYR A 125 2.85 -2.27 -16.13
C TYR A 125 2.19 -2.04 -14.77
N THR A 126 2.24 -0.81 -14.27
CA THR A 126 1.51 -0.34 -13.10
C THR A 126 0.43 0.65 -13.52
N CYS A 127 -0.65 0.75 -12.76
CA CYS A 127 -1.72 1.70 -13.01
C CYS A 127 -1.78 2.74 -11.89
N ASN A 128 -1.85 4.02 -12.25
CA ASN A 128 -2.13 5.10 -11.29
C ASN A 128 -3.60 5.56 -11.33
N ILE A 129 -4.32 5.23 -12.40
CA ILE A 129 -5.72 5.63 -12.62
C ILE A 129 -6.48 4.39 -13.08
N ILE A 130 -7.70 4.22 -12.56
CA ILE A 130 -8.62 3.18 -12.99
C ILE A 130 -9.31 3.66 -14.27
N ASP A 131 -9.01 3.00 -15.38
CA ASP A 131 -9.60 3.27 -16.68
C ASP A 131 -10.79 2.36 -17.01
N SER A 132 -10.90 1.22 -16.31
CA SER A 132 -11.99 0.26 -16.52
C SER A 132 -12.34 -0.53 -15.25
N ALA A 133 -13.60 -0.97 -15.16
CA ALA A 133 -14.06 -1.84 -14.08
C ALA A 133 -13.33 -3.20 -14.10
N GLU A 134 -12.92 -3.68 -15.28
CA GLU A 134 -12.18 -4.93 -15.45
C GLU A 134 -10.80 -4.86 -14.78
N VAL A 135 -10.04 -3.79 -15.02
CA VAL A 135 -8.73 -3.60 -14.37
C VAL A 135 -8.88 -3.54 -12.86
N PHE A 136 -9.94 -2.88 -12.36
CA PHE A 136 -10.17 -2.80 -10.92
C PHE A 136 -10.65 -4.13 -10.32
N GLU A 137 -11.41 -4.94 -11.06
CA GLU A 137 -11.71 -6.33 -10.67
C GLU A 137 -10.46 -7.19 -10.61
N ASN A 138 -9.55 -7.06 -11.58
CA ASN A 138 -8.28 -7.78 -11.58
C ASN A 138 -7.37 -7.33 -10.43
N ALA A 139 -7.40 -6.05 -10.04
CA ALA A 139 -6.73 -5.55 -8.83
C ALA A 139 -7.31 -6.20 -7.57
N GLY A 140 -8.63 -6.26 -7.46
CA GLY A 140 -9.30 -6.94 -6.35
C GLY A 140 -8.89 -8.42 -6.28
N ARG A 141 -8.87 -9.11 -7.42
CA ARG A 141 -8.43 -10.51 -7.50
C ARG A 141 -6.98 -10.68 -7.03
N ALA A 142 -6.08 -9.77 -7.41
CA ALA A 142 -4.67 -9.82 -7.02
C ALA A 142 -4.47 -9.64 -5.50
N PHE A 143 -5.13 -8.65 -4.89
CA PHE A 143 -5.07 -8.47 -3.43
C PHE A 143 -5.80 -9.56 -2.68
N GLY A 144 -6.92 -10.08 -3.21
CA GLY A 144 -7.59 -11.24 -2.64
C GLY A 144 -6.71 -12.50 -2.68
N GLU A 145 -5.99 -12.71 -3.77
CA GLU A 145 -5.02 -13.81 -3.90
C GLU A 145 -3.84 -13.64 -2.93
N PHE A 146 -3.33 -12.43 -2.74
CA PHE A 146 -2.31 -12.10 -1.74
C PHE A 146 -2.78 -12.50 -0.33
N GLN A 147 -3.98 -12.11 0.07
CA GLN A 147 -4.57 -12.49 1.35
C GLN A 147 -4.73 -14.01 1.50
N ARG A 148 -5.21 -14.67 0.46
CA ARG A 148 -5.39 -16.14 0.44
C ARG A 148 -4.05 -16.87 0.58
N GLN A 149 -3.02 -16.45 -0.16
CA GLN A 149 -1.69 -17.06 -0.14
C GLN A 149 -0.99 -16.92 1.21
N LEU A 150 -1.37 -15.91 2.01
CA LEU A 150 -0.80 -15.62 3.32
C LEU A 150 -1.72 -16.01 4.48
N SER A 151 -2.83 -16.69 4.20
CA SER A 151 -3.82 -17.05 5.23
C SER A 151 -3.27 -18.01 6.30
N ASP A 152 -2.27 -18.81 5.96
CA ASP A 152 -1.56 -19.75 6.86
C ASP A 152 -0.15 -19.26 7.26
N TYR A 153 0.21 -18.00 6.93
CA TYR A 153 1.49 -17.42 7.33
C TYR A 153 1.52 -17.20 8.85
N PRO A 154 2.62 -17.58 9.56
CA PRO A 154 2.73 -17.40 11.00
C PRO A 154 2.85 -15.91 11.36
N ILE A 155 1.71 -15.31 11.71
CA ILE A 155 1.57 -13.87 11.94
C ILE A 155 2.54 -13.35 13.03
N ASP A 156 2.81 -14.16 14.06
CA ASP A 156 3.72 -13.83 15.18
C ASP A 156 5.19 -13.70 14.75
N SER A 157 5.52 -14.09 13.51
CA SER A 157 6.86 -13.92 12.95
C SER A 157 7.10 -12.54 12.33
N LEU A 158 6.04 -11.74 12.16
CA LEU A 158 6.13 -10.40 11.60
C LEU A 158 6.42 -9.35 12.69
N PHE A 159 7.23 -8.39 12.30
CA PHE A 159 7.49 -7.20 13.11
C PHE A 159 6.51 -6.08 12.74
N GLU A 160 6.01 -5.37 13.73
CA GLU A 160 5.30 -4.10 13.51
C GLU A 160 6.33 -3.02 13.18
N THR A 161 6.55 -2.76 11.88
CA THR A 161 7.58 -1.83 11.40
C THR A 161 7.18 -0.36 11.59
N ILE A 162 5.89 -0.08 11.57
CA ILE A 162 5.30 1.24 11.88
C ILE A 162 4.22 1.04 12.94
N PRO A 163 4.52 1.32 14.22
CA PRO A 163 3.57 1.12 15.30
C PRO A 163 2.24 1.86 15.09
N LYS A 164 1.13 1.17 15.35
CA LYS A 164 -0.24 1.71 15.27
C LYS A 164 -0.57 2.32 13.90
N PHE A 165 -0.12 1.70 12.82
CA PHE A 165 -0.24 2.28 11.47
C PHE A 165 -1.70 2.57 11.10
N HIS A 166 -2.61 1.59 11.30
CA HIS A 166 -4.05 1.71 11.10
C HIS A 166 -4.86 1.55 12.40
N ASP A 167 -4.29 1.95 13.54
CA ASP A 167 -5.05 2.16 14.77
C ASP A 167 -5.82 3.48 14.62
N THR A 168 -7.03 3.41 14.04
CA THR A 168 -7.83 4.61 13.69
C THR A 168 -8.16 5.46 14.91
N TYR A 169 -8.35 4.85 16.10
CA TYR A 169 -8.55 5.63 17.32
C TYR A 169 -7.30 6.39 17.74
N SER A 170 -6.13 5.76 17.66
CA SER A 170 -4.86 6.45 17.91
C SER A 170 -4.66 7.62 16.91
N ARG A 171 -5.00 7.42 15.64
CA ARG A 171 -4.97 8.50 14.62
C ARG A 171 -5.95 9.63 14.93
N PHE A 172 -7.13 9.29 15.47
CA PHE A 172 -8.09 10.28 15.92
C PHE A 172 -7.55 11.10 17.12
N LEU A 173 -6.89 10.47 18.08
CA LEU A 173 -6.24 11.18 19.19
C LEU A 173 -5.12 12.10 18.72
N ASP A 174 -4.29 11.66 17.76
CA ASP A 174 -3.27 12.51 17.12
C ASP A 174 -3.90 13.71 16.43
N PHE A 175 -5.02 13.50 15.71
CA PHE A 175 -5.79 14.57 15.09
C PHE A 175 -6.35 15.56 16.13
N MET A 176 -6.93 15.08 17.23
CA MET A 176 -7.45 15.94 18.30
C MET A 176 -6.33 16.73 18.99
N SER A 177 -5.12 16.14 19.10
CA SER A 177 -3.95 16.90 19.56
C SER A 177 -3.58 18.02 18.60
N ALA A 178 -3.60 17.76 17.28
CA ALA A 178 -3.34 18.77 16.26
C ALA A 178 -4.39 19.91 16.30
N VAL A 179 -5.66 19.57 16.50
CA VAL A 179 -6.75 20.55 16.68
C VAL A 179 -6.51 21.44 17.91
N LYS A 180 -6.12 20.83 19.04
CA LYS A 180 -5.87 21.55 20.30
C LYS A 180 -4.62 22.44 20.22
N GLU A 181 -3.56 21.94 19.60
CA GLU A 181 -2.29 22.67 19.50
C GLU A 181 -2.34 23.78 18.43
N ASP A 182 -3.10 23.56 17.37
CA ASP A 182 -3.29 24.46 16.22
C ASP A 182 -2.00 25.19 15.81
N ARG A 183 -0.93 24.44 15.59
CA ARG A 183 0.43 24.97 15.38
C ARG A 183 0.50 25.99 14.24
N ALA A 184 -0.34 25.79 13.21
CA ALA A 184 -0.38 26.68 12.06
C ALA A 184 -1.44 27.80 12.19
N GLY A 185 -2.23 27.85 13.27
CA GLY A 185 -3.31 28.84 13.48
C GLY A 185 -4.45 28.72 12.47
N ARG A 186 -4.80 27.49 12.04
CA ARG A 186 -5.75 27.24 10.93
C ARG A 186 -7.07 26.62 11.39
N ALA A 187 -7.21 26.24 12.68
CA ALA A 187 -8.36 25.46 13.17
C ALA A 187 -9.69 26.19 13.03
N GLU A 188 -9.72 27.50 13.25
CA GLU A 188 -10.96 28.29 13.11
C GLU A 188 -11.52 28.25 11.68
N GLY A 189 -10.63 28.32 10.67
CA GLY A 189 -11.01 28.29 9.26
C GLY A 189 -11.53 26.94 8.74
N VAL A 190 -11.39 25.86 9.52
CA VAL A 190 -11.78 24.50 9.15
C VAL A 190 -12.71 23.84 10.18
N ARG A 191 -13.41 24.65 10.98
CA ARG A 191 -14.26 24.18 12.07
C ARG A 191 -15.28 23.13 11.64
N GLU A 192 -15.94 23.33 10.51
CA GLU A 192 -16.92 22.38 9.98
C GLU A 192 -16.31 21.00 9.69
N LEU A 193 -15.06 20.94 9.20
CA LEU A 193 -14.36 19.68 8.96
C LEU A 193 -13.95 19.00 10.27
N ILE A 194 -13.55 19.79 11.28
CA ILE A 194 -13.26 19.28 12.63
C ILE A 194 -14.52 18.67 13.23
N ASP A 195 -15.63 19.39 13.19
CA ASP A 195 -16.92 18.92 13.73
C ASP A 195 -17.41 17.66 12.98
N PHE A 196 -17.21 17.59 11.65
CA PHE A 196 -17.48 16.40 10.84
C PHE A 196 -16.68 15.19 11.33
N ALA A 197 -15.39 15.38 11.60
CA ALA A 197 -14.51 14.31 12.10
C ALA A 197 -14.90 13.86 13.50
N VAL A 198 -15.12 14.81 14.43
CA VAL A 198 -15.49 14.53 15.82
C VAL A 198 -16.82 13.77 15.92
N ALA A 199 -17.80 14.10 15.07
CA ALA A 199 -19.10 13.40 15.04
C ALA A 199 -18.98 11.89 14.69
N ARG A 200 -17.80 11.43 14.21
CA ARG A 200 -17.52 10.04 13.81
C ARG A 200 -16.50 9.33 14.71
N GLU A 201 -16.20 9.88 15.87
CA GLU A 201 -15.30 9.27 16.84
C GLU A 201 -15.66 7.81 17.14
N ASN A 202 -16.95 7.50 17.33
CA ASN A 202 -17.39 6.14 17.63
C ASN A 202 -17.02 5.11 16.55
N ASP A 203 -16.92 5.51 15.29
CA ASP A 203 -16.51 4.62 14.20
C ASP A 203 -15.08 4.11 14.38
N THR A 204 -14.21 4.90 15.04
CA THR A 204 -12.79 4.58 15.24
C THR A 204 -12.55 3.37 16.15
N HIS A 205 -13.53 3.04 16.98
CA HIS A 205 -13.46 1.91 17.92
C HIS A 205 -13.97 0.60 17.34
N VAL A 206 -14.82 0.64 16.30
CA VAL A 206 -15.60 -0.52 15.84
C VAL A 206 -14.71 -1.73 15.53
N LEU A 207 -13.69 -1.58 14.68
CA LEU A 207 -12.81 -2.69 14.32
C LEU A 207 -11.85 -3.06 15.46
N LEU A 208 -11.40 -2.10 16.26
CA LEU A 208 -10.55 -2.33 17.41
C LEU A 208 -11.27 -3.15 18.48
N ASP A 209 -12.52 -2.83 18.78
CA ASP A 209 -13.37 -3.57 19.70
C ASP A 209 -13.59 -5.03 19.24
N LEU A 210 -13.70 -5.25 17.92
CA LEU A 210 -13.82 -6.59 17.36
C LEU A 210 -12.53 -7.39 17.46
N ILE A 211 -11.36 -6.75 17.34
CA ILE A 211 -10.06 -7.38 17.62
C ILE A 211 -9.98 -7.77 19.10
N GLU A 212 -10.29 -6.84 20.01
CA GLU A 212 -10.19 -7.06 21.45
C GLU A 212 -11.11 -8.20 21.91
N ARG A 213 -12.28 -8.34 21.30
CA ARG A 213 -13.23 -9.45 21.56
C ARG A 213 -12.84 -10.76 20.88
N GLY A 214 -11.77 -10.79 20.07
CA GLY A 214 -11.34 -11.96 19.30
C GLY A 214 -12.27 -12.32 18.13
N SER A 215 -13.12 -11.39 17.68
CA SER A 215 -14.03 -11.60 16.54
C SER A 215 -13.35 -11.35 15.18
N LEU A 216 -12.32 -10.52 15.15
CA LEU A 216 -11.48 -10.28 13.96
C LEU A 216 -10.07 -10.82 14.19
N PRO A 217 -9.57 -11.72 13.33
CA PRO A 217 -8.20 -12.19 13.39
C PRO A 217 -7.23 -11.15 12.83
N LEU A 218 -6.02 -11.07 13.39
CA LEU A 218 -4.92 -10.41 12.70
C LEU A 218 -4.44 -11.27 11.53
N ARG A 219 -4.08 -10.62 10.44
CA ARG A 219 -3.54 -11.22 9.21
C ARG A 219 -2.28 -10.51 8.77
N VAL A 220 -1.59 -11.09 7.80
CA VAL A 220 -0.58 -10.36 7.03
C VAL A 220 -1.31 -9.35 6.17
N THR A 221 -1.03 -8.08 6.34
CA THR A 221 -1.62 -6.99 5.56
C THR A 221 -0.56 -6.21 4.81
N HIS A 222 -0.93 -5.70 3.64
CA HIS A 222 -0.07 -4.84 2.84
C HIS A 222 0.00 -3.42 3.40
N ASN A 223 -1.16 -2.91 3.84
CA ASN A 223 -1.37 -1.57 4.45
C ASN A 223 -1.11 -0.36 3.53
N ASP A 224 -0.88 -0.57 2.25
CA ASP A 224 -0.82 0.49 1.21
C ASP A 224 -1.29 -0.10 -0.13
N THR A 225 -2.59 -0.42 -0.23
CA THR A 225 -3.16 -1.20 -1.34
C THR A 225 -3.57 -0.35 -2.53
N LYS A 226 -2.71 0.58 -2.92
CA LYS A 226 -2.89 1.37 -4.14
C LYS A 226 -2.68 0.52 -5.40
N LEU A 227 -3.34 0.94 -6.48
CA LEU A 227 -3.25 0.24 -7.76
C LEU A 227 -1.83 0.14 -8.33
N ASN A 228 -1.01 1.17 -8.11
CA ASN A 228 0.37 1.19 -8.54
C ASN A 228 1.28 0.22 -7.77
N ASN A 229 0.77 -0.41 -6.71
CA ASN A 229 1.45 -1.49 -5.99
C ASN A 229 1.10 -2.89 -6.54
N ILE A 230 0.49 -2.95 -7.72
CA ILE A 230 0.26 -4.18 -8.47
C ILE A 230 1.00 -4.12 -9.81
N LEU A 231 1.75 -5.18 -10.12
CA LEU A 231 2.26 -5.41 -11.46
C LEU A 231 1.21 -6.17 -12.26
N PHE A 232 0.69 -5.53 -13.30
CA PHE A 232 -0.24 -6.13 -14.24
C PHE A 232 0.52 -6.70 -15.45
N ASP A 233 0.14 -7.90 -15.87
CA ASP A 233 0.66 -8.49 -17.10
C ASP A 233 0.18 -7.72 -18.33
N ARG A 234 1.08 -7.42 -19.29
CA ARG A 234 0.75 -6.61 -20.47
C ARG A 234 -0.17 -7.30 -21.47
N ASP A 235 -0.17 -8.62 -21.47
CA ASP A 235 -0.92 -9.42 -22.44
C ASP A 235 -2.31 -9.77 -21.93
N SER A 236 -2.46 -10.08 -20.63
CA SER A 236 -3.74 -10.53 -20.04
C SER A 236 -4.45 -9.49 -19.16
N ASN A 237 -3.78 -8.41 -18.77
CA ASN A 237 -4.23 -7.45 -17.75
C ASN A 237 -4.48 -8.05 -16.35
N ASP A 238 -4.00 -9.26 -16.09
CA ASP A 238 -4.07 -9.84 -14.74
C ASP A 238 -3.08 -9.16 -13.81
N GLY A 239 -3.48 -8.89 -12.57
CA GLY A 239 -2.58 -8.52 -11.50
C GLY A 239 -1.78 -9.74 -11.07
N ILE A 240 -0.48 -9.76 -11.35
CA ILE A 240 0.36 -10.96 -11.17
C ILE A 240 1.29 -10.91 -9.97
N CYS A 241 1.70 -9.72 -9.53
CA CYS A 241 2.62 -9.54 -8.41
C CYS A 241 2.29 -8.29 -7.61
N ILE A 242 2.23 -8.43 -6.30
CA ILE A 242 2.11 -7.31 -5.38
C ILE A 242 3.51 -6.81 -5.05
N ILE A 243 3.71 -5.49 -5.11
CA ILE A 243 4.98 -4.81 -4.86
C ILE A 243 4.86 -3.76 -3.75
N ASP A 244 5.96 -3.12 -3.40
CA ASP A 244 6.03 -2.11 -2.33
C ASP A 244 5.60 -2.65 -0.96
N LEU A 245 6.24 -3.75 -0.55
CA LEU A 245 5.90 -4.53 0.64
C LEU A 245 6.46 -3.93 1.95
N ASP A 246 6.86 -2.67 1.97
CA ASP A 246 7.52 -2.04 3.12
C ASP A 246 6.60 -1.85 4.32
N THR A 247 5.31 -1.78 4.07
CA THR A 247 4.26 -1.67 5.09
C THR A 247 3.64 -3.01 5.47
N VAL A 248 4.22 -4.13 4.99
CA VAL A 248 3.71 -5.46 5.35
C VAL A 248 3.99 -5.75 6.81
N MET A 249 2.90 -5.89 7.59
CA MET A 249 2.92 -6.16 9.02
C MET A 249 1.58 -6.76 9.47
N PRO A 250 1.43 -7.17 10.75
CA PRO A 250 0.14 -7.62 11.25
C PRO A 250 -0.92 -6.52 11.16
N GLY A 251 -2.10 -6.86 10.68
CA GLY A 251 -3.24 -5.95 10.58
C GLY A 251 -4.55 -6.68 10.27
N LEU A 252 -5.56 -5.97 9.77
CA LEU A 252 -6.81 -6.55 9.34
C LEU A 252 -6.89 -6.59 7.82
N SER A 253 -7.38 -7.70 7.25
CA SER A 253 -7.72 -7.77 5.81
C SER A 253 -8.65 -6.63 5.37
N LEU A 254 -9.42 -6.12 6.30
CA LEU A 254 -10.35 -5.00 6.15
C LEU A 254 -9.62 -3.67 5.88
N TYR A 255 -8.39 -3.48 6.40
CA TYR A 255 -7.60 -2.27 6.10
C TYR A 255 -7.19 -2.25 4.63
N ASP A 256 -6.68 -3.38 4.12
CA ASP A 256 -6.28 -3.54 2.73
C ASP A 256 -7.47 -3.35 1.78
N PHE A 257 -8.59 -4.01 2.06
CA PHE A 257 -9.81 -3.85 1.28
C PHE A 257 -10.31 -2.39 1.27
N GLY A 258 -10.39 -1.79 2.45
CA GLY A 258 -10.89 -0.43 2.63
C GLY A 258 -10.03 0.61 1.93
N ASP A 259 -8.71 0.50 2.01
CA ASP A 259 -7.78 1.43 1.37
C ASP A 259 -7.83 1.33 -0.16
N SER A 260 -7.95 0.12 -0.71
CA SER A 260 -8.15 -0.08 -2.15
C SER A 260 -9.43 0.61 -2.65
N ILE A 261 -10.55 0.47 -1.92
CA ILE A 261 -11.81 1.13 -2.28
C ILE A 261 -11.70 2.64 -2.17
N ARG A 262 -11.09 3.16 -1.09
CA ARG A 262 -10.85 4.58 -0.90
C ARG A 262 -10.15 5.21 -2.10
N PHE A 263 -9.10 4.55 -2.55
CA PHE A 263 -8.28 5.04 -3.67
C PHE A 263 -8.97 4.81 -5.01
N GLY A 264 -9.48 3.60 -5.24
CA GLY A 264 -9.85 3.14 -6.58
C GLY A 264 -11.31 3.32 -6.94
N ALA A 265 -12.23 3.39 -5.98
CA ALA A 265 -13.66 3.57 -6.28
C ALA A 265 -14.14 5.02 -6.14
N ASN A 266 -13.24 5.97 -5.88
CA ASN A 266 -13.56 7.40 -5.93
C ASN A 266 -13.67 7.86 -7.38
N THR A 267 -14.70 8.67 -7.70
CA THR A 267 -14.90 9.25 -9.04
C THR A 267 -13.99 10.43 -9.34
N ALA A 268 -13.24 10.92 -8.36
CA ALA A 268 -12.38 12.08 -8.45
C ALA A 268 -10.97 11.80 -7.95
N ALA A 269 -10.02 12.64 -8.31
CA ALA A 269 -8.65 12.59 -7.76
C ALA A 269 -8.64 12.83 -6.25
N GLU A 270 -7.60 12.35 -5.56
CA GLU A 270 -7.46 12.53 -4.11
C GLU A 270 -7.41 14.01 -3.71
N ASP A 271 -6.94 14.87 -4.59
CA ASP A 271 -6.81 16.32 -4.41
C ASP A 271 -7.79 17.13 -5.29
N GLU A 272 -8.97 16.58 -5.63
CA GLU A 272 -10.01 17.30 -6.37
C GLU A 272 -10.54 18.50 -5.55
N LYS A 273 -10.44 19.68 -6.13
CA LYS A 273 -10.88 20.92 -5.47
C LYS A 273 -12.39 21.09 -5.45
N ASP A 274 -13.07 20.55 -6.46
CA ASP A 274 -14.53 20.57 -6.57
C ASP A 274 -15.12 19.30 -5.94
N VAL A 275 -15.42 19.37 -4.65
CA VAL A 275 -15.97 18.24 -3.88
C VAL A 275 -17.31 17.72 -4.42
N SER A 276 -18.00 18.48 -5.28
CA SER A 276 -19.25 18.00 -5.90
C SER A 276 -19.01 16.86 -6.90
N LYS A 277 -17.78 16.68 -7.38
CA LYS A 277 -17.37 15.58 -8.26
C LYS A 277 -16.99 14.30 -7.49
N VAL A 278 -16.80 14.41 -6.17
CA VAL A 278 -16.38 13.31 -5.33
C VAL A 278 -17.56 12.41 -4.99
N SER A 279 -17.50 11.17 -5.39
CA SER A 279 -18.53 10.17 -5.11
C SER A 279 -17.93 8.76 -5.13
N LEU A 280 -18.49 7.86 -4.37
CA LEU A 280 -18.18 6.43 -4.51
C LEU A 280 -18.86 5.88 -5.77
N SER A 281 -18.10 5.30 -6.65
CA SER A 281 -18.61 4.54 -7.79
C SER A 281 -19.02 3.15 -7.34
N LEU A 282 -20.34 2.90 -7.21
CA LEU A 282 -20.85 1.56 -6.89
C LEU A 282 -20.46 0.50 -7.91
N PRO A 283 -20.42 0.78 -9.24
CA PRO A 283 -19.92 -0.19 -10.20
C PRO A 283 -18.45 -0.59 -9.99
N LEU A 284 -17.58 0.36 -9.60
CA LEU A 284 -16.19 0.06 -9.27
C LEU A 284 -16.09 -0.69 -7.94
N TYR A 285 -16.85 -0.28 -6.92
CA TYR A 285 -16.95 -1.02 -5.66
C TYR A 285 -17.36 -2.48 -5.90
N GLU A 286 -18.37 -2.72 -6.73
CA GLU A 286 -18.83 -4.07 -7.09
C GLU A 286 -17.75 -4.87 -7.82
N ALA A 287 -17.09 -4.28 -8.80
CA ALA A 287 -16.03 -4.93 -9.56
C ALA A 287 -14.88 -5.38 -8.66
N TYR A 288 -14.36 -4.46 -7.83
CA TYR A 288 -13.28 -4.79 -6.90
C TYR A 288 -13.69 -5.86 -5.88
N THR A 289 -14.88 -5.70 -5.28
CA THR A 289 -15.42 -6.64 -4.27
C THR A 289 -15.56 -8.05 -4.87
N ARG A 290 -16.08 -8.16 -6.09
CA ARG A 290 -16.21 -9.44 -6.81
C ARG A 290 -14.82 -10.05 -7.07
N GLY A 291 -13.88 -9.25 -7.56
CA GLY A 291 -12.49 -9.69 -7.79
C GLY A 291 -11.84 -10.20 -6.51
N TYR A 292 -11.89 -9.41 -5.44
CA TYR A 292 -11.29 -9.73 -4.14
C TYR A 292 -11.87 -11.03 -3.55
N LEU A 293 -13.19 -11.13 -3.48
CA LEU A 293 -13.88 -12.28 -2.92
C LEU A 293 -13.74 -13.54 -3.80
N SER A 294 -13.55 -13.39 -5.11
CA SER A 294 -13.28 -14.54 -5.99
C SER A 294 -12.03 -15.34 -5.58
N SER A 295 -11.08 -14.69 -4.91
CA SER A 295 -9.84 -15.32 -4.44
C SER A 295 -9.80 -15.52 -2.92
N ALA A 296 -10.36 -14.60 -2.14
CA ALA A 296 -10.16 -14.54 -0.69
C ALA A 296 -11.29 -15.14 0.13
N LYS A 297 -12.52 -15.28 -0.40
CA LYS A 297 -13.72 -15.58 0.41
C LYS A 297 -13.59 -16.81 1.31
N ASP A 298 -12.95 -17.87 0.84
CA ASP A 298 -12.81 -19.13 1.59
C ASP A 298 -11.78 -19.04 2.75
N SER A 299 -10.97 -17.98 2.78
CA SER A 299 -10.00 -17.71 3.85
C SER A 299 -10.45 -16.63 4.83
N LEU A 300 -11.52 -15.90 4.51
CA LEU A 300 -12.07 -14.85 5.37
C LEU A 300 -13.12 -15.42 6.33
N THR A 301 -13.23 -14.79 7.51
CA THR A 301 -14.32 -15.06 8.46
C THR A 301 -15.60 -14.32 8.04
N GLU A 302 -16.74 -14.75 8.58
CA GLU A 302 -18.03 -14.06 8.39
C GLU A 302 -17.95 -12.61 8.86
N THR A 303 -17.32 -12.36 10.01
CA THR A 303 -17.12 -11.01 10.54
C THR A 303 -16.28 -10.13 9.60
N GLU A 304 -15.23 -10.66 8.99
CA GLU A 304 -14.45 -9.90 8.01
C GLU A 304 -15.31 -9.49 6.82
N THR A 305 -16.10 -10.41 6.27
CA THR A 305 -16.97 -10.10 5.11
C THR A 305 -18.10 -9.13 5.46
N GLU A 306 -18.68 -9.22 6.67
CA GLU A 306 -19.72 -8.31 7.17
C GLU A 306 -19.21 -6.85 7.23
N TYR A 307 -17.94 -6.66 7.65
CA TYR A 307 -17.39 -5.31 7.86
C TYR A 307 -16.65 -4.72 6.65
N MET A 308 -16.64 -5.36 5.47
CA MET A 308 -15.97 -4.87 4.25
C MET A 308 -16.51 -3.48 3.82
N ALA A 309 -17.82 -3.29 3.77
CA ALA A 309 -18.39 -2.00 3.42
C ALA A 309 -18.03 -0.91 4.45
N PHE A 310 -18.07 -1.24 5.73
CA PHE A 310 -17.70 -0.33 6.80
C PHE A 310 -16.22 0.05 6.74
N SER A 311 -15.34 -0.91 6.48
CA SER A 311 -13.90 -0.66 6.41
C SER A 311 -13.54 0.35 5.31
N SER A 312 -14.26 0.34 4.19
CA SER A 312 -14.07 1.31 3.11
C SER A 312 -14.31 2.75 3.60
N LYS A 313 -15.39 2.95 4.37
CA LYS A 313 -15.68 4.24 5.02
C LYS A 313 -14.61 4.59 6.07
N LEU A 314 -14.22 3.63 6.90
CA LEU A 314 -13.28 3.85 8.00
C LEU A 314 -11.90 4.25 7.48
N MET A 315 -11.36 3.55 6.47
CA MET A 315 -10.06 3.88 5.88
C MET A 315 -10.06 5.24 5.18
N THR A 316 -11.18 5.59 4.53
CA THR A 316 -11.37 6.91 3.95
C THR A 316 -11.39 8.00 5.03
N TYR A 317 -12.10 7.77 6.12
CA TYR A 317 -12.14 8.67 7.27
C TYR A 317 -10.76 8.83 7.91
N GLU A 318 -10.04 7.72 8.16
CA GLU A 318 -8.69 7.75 8.73
C GLU A 318 -7.74 8.59 7.88
N CYS A 319 -7.76 8.40 6.56
CA CYS A 319 -6.95 9.19 5.64
C CYS A 319 -7.32 10.70 5.73
N GLY A 320 -8.60 11.01 5.79
CA GLY A 320 -9.12 12.38 5.92
C GLY A 320 -8.65 13.09 7.19
N ILE A 321 -8.73 12.45 8.36
CA ILE A 321 -8.26 13.04 9.62
C ILE A 321 -6.74 13.19 9.67
N ARG A 322 -5.99 12.30 9.00
CA ARG A 322 -4.53 12.42 8.89
C ARG A 322 -4.14 13.61 8.04
N PHE A 323 -4.79 13.83 6.89
CA PHE A 323 -4.55 15.03 6.07
C PHE A 323 -4.93 16.32 6.80
N LEU A 324 -6.08 16.34 7.48
CA LEU A 324 -6.52 17.53 8.22
C LEU A 324 -5.60 17.81 9.41
N GLY A 325 -5.16 16.78 10.14
CA GLY A 325 -4.21 16.90 11.24
C GLY A 325 -2.86 17.45 10.77
N ASP A 326 -2.34 16.98 9.64
CA ASP A 326 -1.10 17.49 9.07
C ASP A 326 -1.24 18.95 8.59
N TYR A 327 -2.37 19.32 8.00
CA TYR A 327 -2.69 20.70 7.66
C TYR A 327 -2.66 21.62 8.88
N LEU A 328 -3.22 21.19 10.01
CA LEU A 328 -3.22 21.93 11.27
C LEU A 328 -1.81 22.03 11.90
N ASN A 329 -0.97 21.01 11.67
CA ASN A 329 0.42 20.97 12.11
C ASN A 329 1.38 21.75 11.19
N GLY A 330 0.93 22.29 10.06
CA GLY A 330 1.71 23.08 9.13
C GLY A 330 2.31 22.30 7.95
N ASP A 331 1.67 21.21 7.53
CA ASP A 331 2.05 20.42 6.36
C ASP A 331 3.46 19.81 6.47
N VAL A 332 3.73 19.10 7.57
CA VAL A 332 5.07 18.58 7.90
C VAL A 332 5.27 17.10 7.60
N TYR A 333 4.19 16.35 7.44
CA TYR A 333 4.25 14.89 7.24
C TYR A 333 4.08 14.50 5.77
N PHE A 334 3.00 14.94 5.12
CA PHE A 334 2.74 14.61 3.74
C PHE A 334 3.41 15.60 2.79
N LYS A 335 3.98 15.10 1.69
CA LYS A 335 4.46 15.96 0.62
C LYS A 335 3.31 16.78 0.04
N THR A 336 3.50 18.09 -0.07
CA THR A 336 2.54 19.02 -0.66
C THR A 336 3.14 19.70 -1.90
N ASP A 337 2.34 19.83 -2.96
CA ASP A 337 2.76 20.47 -4.21
C ASP A 337 2.32 21.96 -4.26
N TYR A 338 1.37 22.34 -3.41
CA TYR A 338 0.86 23.71 -3.31
C TYR A 338 0.34 23.99 -1.89
N PRO A 339 0.19 25.26 -1.49
CA PRO A 339 -0.48 25.62 -0.23
C PRO A 339 -1.89 25.03 -0.16
N GLU A 340 -2.31 24.59 1.03
CA GLU A 340 -3.62 23.95 1.28
C GLU A 340 -3.83 22.58 0.63
N HIS A 341 -2.79 21.93 0.05
CA HIS A 341 -2.93 20.63 -0.60
C HIS A 341 -3.55 19.60 0.35
N ASN A 342 -3.07 19.51 1.60
CA ASN A 342 -3.64 18.60 2.59
C ASN A 342 -5.08 18.97 3.00
N LEU A 343 -5.43 20.26 2.99
CA LEU A 343 -6.82 20.69 3.22
C LEU A 343 -7.74 20.23 2.09
N VAL A 344 -7.30 20.34 0.84
CA VAL A 344 -8.06 19.86 -0.33
C VAL A 344 -8.25 18.35 -0.24
N ARG A 345 -7.19 17.60 0.07
CA ARG A 345 -7.26 16.15 0.27
C ARG A 345 -8.21 15.77 1.39
N ALA A 346 -8.15 16.45 2.55
CA ALA A 346 -9.07 16.20 3.65
C ALA A 346 -10.54 16.42 3.27
N LYS A 347 -10.84 17.50 2.54
CA LYS A 347 -12.20 17.78 2.03
C LYS A 347 -12.69 16.68 1.09
N THR A 348 -11.83 16.21 0.18
CA THR A 348 -12.13 15.12 -0.74
C THR A 348 -12.46 13.83 0.02
N GLN A 349 -11.63 13.46 1.01
CA GLN A 349 -11.87 12.25 1.80
C GLN A 349 -13.20 12.36 2.59
N PHE A 350 -13.47 13.49 3.23
CA PHE A 350 -14.71 13.65 3.99
C PHE A 350 -15.95 13.71 3.11
N ALA A 351 -15.86 14.28 1.91
CA ALA A 351 -16.95 14.20 0.94
C ALA A 351 -17.22 12.74 0.52
N LEU A 352 -16.17 11.95 0.30
CA LEU A 352 -16.29 10.53 -0.02
C LEU A 352 -16.88 9.72 1.16
N VAL A 353 -16.46 9.99 2.41
CA VAL A 353 -17.09 9.40 3.61
C VAL A 353 -18.58 9.67 3.66
N ALA A 354 -18.99 10.94 3.47
CA ALA A 354 -20.39 11.33 3.51
C ALA A 354 -21.24 10.68 2.38
N ASP A 355 -20.62 10.41 1.23
CA ASP A 355 -21.25 9.71 0.12
C ASP A 355 -21.36 8.20 0.39
N MET A 356 -20.31 7.58 0.95
CA MET A 356 -20.33 6.17 1.38
C MET A 356 -21.40 5.91 2.45
N GLU A 357 -21.60 6.85 3.39
CA GLU A 357 -22.67 6.74 4.41
C GLU A 357 -24.05 6.65 3.77
N LYS A 358 -24.32 7.44 2.72
CA LYS A 358 -25.57 7.39 1.99
C LYS A 358 -25.77 6.10 1.20
N LYS A 359 -24.66 5.47 0.78
CA LYS A 359 -24.64 4.27 -0.06
C LYS A 359 -24.36 3.00 0.73
N MET A 360 -24.25 3.07 2.06
CA MET A 360 -23.79 1.95 2.91
C MET A 360 -24.63 0.68 2.74
N ASP A 361 -25.95 0.79 2.67
CA ASP A 361 -26.82 -0.37 2.49
C ASP A 361 -26.63 -1.03 1.12
N GLU A 362 -26.39 -0.22 0.08
CA GLU A 362 -26.08 -0.72 -1.26
C GLU A 362 -24.71 -1.42 -1.30
N MET A 363 -23.70 -0.84 -0.65
CA MET A 363 -22.37 -1.45 -0.52
C MET A 363 -22.45 -2.81 0.18
N ARG A 364 -23.19 -2.91 1.28
CA ARG A 364 -23.43 -4.18 2.00
C ARG A 364 -24.10 -5.21 1.10
N ARG A 365 -25.15 -4.82 0.39
CA ARG A 365 -25.87 -5.68 -0.54
C ARG A 365 -24.99 -6.20 -1.66
N ILE A 366 -24.09 -5.35 -2.20
CA ILE A 366 -23.10 -5.75 -3.21
C ILE A 366 -22.16 -6.82 -2.63
N THR A 367 -21.62 -6.61 -1.43
CA THR A 367 -20.74 -7.57 -0.76
C THR A 367 -21.44 -8.91 -0.52
N GLU A 368 -22.66 -8.90 0.00
CA GLU A 368 -23.47 -10.10 0.21
C GLU A 368 -23.75 -10.88 -1.10
N ASN A 369 -23.98 -10.17 -2.20
CA ASN A 369 -24.18 -10.80 -3.50
C ASN A 369 -22.90 -11.40 -4.07
N ALA A 370 -21.75 -10.79 -3.84
CA ALA A 370 -20.46 -11.30 -4.29
C ALA A 370 -19.99 -12.56 -3.50
N LEU A 371 -20.57 -12.81 -2.32
CA LEU A 371 -20.31 -14.00 -1.51
C LEU A 371 -21.08 -15.24 -2.02
N LYS A 372 -22.19 -15.06 -2.73
CA LYS A 372 -23.01 -16.14 -3.31
C LYS A 372 -22.30 -16.79 -4.50
#